data_93c01264436446a9e873af6f711911a4
#
_entry.id   93c01264436446a9e873af6f711911a4
#
_cell.length_a   1.000
_cell.length_b   1.000
_cell.length_c   1.000
_cell.angle_alpha   90.00
_cell.angle_beta   90.00
_cell.angle_gamma   90.00
#
_symmetry.space_group_name_H-M   'P 1'
#
loop_
_entity.id
_entity.type
_entity.pdbx_description
1 polymer ?
#
loop_
_entity_poly.entity_id
_entity_poly.type
_entity_poly.pdbx_seq_one_letter_code
_entity_poly.pdbx_strand_id
1 'polypeptide(L)'
;MFEQTFKNIDDILHKDAGCGSELDYVEQTSWVLFLKYLDDLEKDKATAAELTGKAYTNIIDKEYQWSKWAAPKISSPLGGGREGALDHHTALTGDDLSDFVNIKLFPYLKKFKADAVSADTIEYKIGEIFSELKNRIQSGYNLREVINRIDELRFRTHAEKHEMSHLYEDKIKNMGNAGRNGGEYYTPRPLIKTIVKVVAPEIGNKIYDGAVGSAGFLCEAFDYLQHSKKLTTTDVATLQKKTFYGKEKKSLAYIIG
;
A
#
# COMPACT_ATOMS: atom_id res chain seq x y z
N MET A 1 11.59 14.11 2.73
CA MET A 1 10.17 14.43 2.46
C MET A 1 9.24 13.45 3.17
N PHE A 2 9.39 12.16 2.97
CA PHE A 2 8.52 11.12 3.57
C PHE A 2 8.51 11.14 5.11
N GLU A 3 9.67 11.26 5.77
CA GLU A 3 9.77 11.25 7.24
C GLU A 3 8.88 12.31 7.89
N GLN A 4 8.94 13.56 7.39
CA GLN A 4 8.11 14.65 7.91
C GLN A 4 6.62 14.40 7.65
N THR A 5 6.29 13.82 6.49
CA THR A 5 4.90 13.48 6.15
C THR A 5 4.35 12.42 7.10
N PHE A 6 5.11 11.35 7.38
CA PHE A 6 4.68 10.32 8.33
C PHE A 6 4.53 10.86 9.75
N LYS A 7 5.46 11.74 10.19
CA LYS A 7 5.33 12.40 11.50
C LYS A 7 4.06 13.26 11.59
N ASN A 8 3.79 14.04 10.54
CA ASN A 8 2.56 14.85 10.49
C ASN A 8 1.29 13.98 10.53
N ILE A 9 1.30 12.83 9.85
CA ILE A 9 0.18 11.87 9.88
C ILE A 9 0.01 11.32 11.31
N ASP A 10 1.09 10.95 11.99
CA ASP A 10 1.02 10.47 13.37
C ASP A 10 0.46 11.54 14.31
N ASP A 11 0.86 12.80 14.15
CA ASP A 11 0.33 13.92 14.94
C ASP A 11 -1.19 14.16 14.70
N ILE A 12 -1.67 13.88 13.47
CA ILE A 12 -3.12 13.95 13.18
C ILE A 12 -3.84 12.79 13.84
N LEU A 13 -3.33 11.55 13.67
CA LEU A 13 -3.94 10.34 14.21
C LEU A 13 -3.93 10.30 15.75
N HIS A 14 -2.89 10.87 16.37
CA HIS A 14 -2.81 11.02 17.83
C HIS A 14 -3.96 11.85 18.41
N LYS A 15 -4.50 12.79 17.65
CA LYS A 15 -5.63 13.64 18.06
C LYS A 15 -6.99 13.00 17.79
N ASP A 16 -7.01 11.89 17.02
CA ASP A 16 -8.25 11.20 16.67
C ASP A 16 -8.67 10.22 17.76
N ALA A 17 -9.91 10.34 18.23
CA ALA A 17 -10.44 9.50 19.30
C ALA A 17 -10.51 7.99 18.95
N GLY A 18 -10.50 7.64 17.66
CA GLY A 18 -10.54 6.27 17.19
C GLY A 18 -9.17 5.59 17.11
N CYS A 19 -8.07 6.37 17.27
CA CYS A 19 -6.69 5.91 17.14
C CYS A 19 -5.96 6.03 18.48
N GLY A 20 -5.91 4.97 19.27
CA GLY A 20 -5.38 4.99 20.64
C GLY A 20 -3.92 4.51 20.78
N SER A 21 -3.31 4.02 19.70
CA SER A 21 -1.97 3.42 19.75
C SER A 21 -1.19 3.66 18.45
N GLU A 22 0.14 3.58 18.54
CA GLU A 22 1.00 3.63 17.36
C GLU A 22 0.66 2.52 16.34
N LEU A 23 0.15 1.40 16.83
CA LEU A 23 -0.35 0.31 16.00
C LEU A 23 -1.53 0.76 15.13
N ASP A 24 -2.47 1.51 15.72
CA ASP A 24 -3.59 2.09 14.97
C ASP A 24 -3.07 3.09 13.93
N TYR A 25 -2.06 3.91 14.27
CA TYR A 25 -1.49 4.88 13.32
C TYR A 25 -0.89 4.19 12.10
N VAL A 26 -0.14 3.11 12.32
CA VAL A 26 0.42 2.32 11.21
C VAL A 26 -0.67 1.67 10.38
N GLU A 27 -1.66 1.03 11.00
CA GLU A 27 -2.77 0.38 10.31
C GLU A 27 -3.54 1.40 9.45
N GLN A 28 -3.90 2.55 10.03
CA GLN A 28 -4.66 3.57 9.31
C GLN A 28 -3.85 4.24 8.19
N THR A 29 -2.57 4.52 8.42
CA THR A 29 -1.68 5.03 7.38
C THR A 29 -1.52 4.02 6.23
N SER A 30 -1.42 2.72 6.56
CA SER A 30 -1.16 1.65 5.58
C SER A 30 -2.26 1.52 4.54
N TRP A 31 -3.52 1.48 4.93
CA TRP A 31 -4.58 1.29 3.96
C TRP A 31 -4.77 2.53 3.07
N VAL A 32 -4.60 3.74 3.61
CA VAL A 32 -4.68 4.96 2.79
C VAL A 32 -3.53 5.00 1.78
N LEU A 33 -2.31 4.69 2.24
CA LEU A 33 -1.12 4.63 1.41
C LEU A 33 -1.23 3.56 0.31
N PHE A 34 -1.76 2.38 0.67
CA PHE A 34 -2.00 1.28 -0.27
C PHE A 34 -2.93 1.71 -1.41
N LEU A 35 -4.05 2.35 -1.10
CA LEU A 35 -5.01 2.81 -2.13
C LEU A 35 -4.40 3.88 -3.04
N LYS A 36 -3.61 4.80 -2.48
CA LYS A 36 -2.88 5.79 -3.28
C LYS A 36 -1.86 5.12 -4.20
N TYR A 37 -1.07 4.18 -3.67
CA TYR A 37 -0.07 3.45 -4.44
C TYR A 37 -0.71 2.62 -5.56
N LEU A 38 -1.83 1.94 -5.26
CA LEU A 38 -2.57 1.14 -6.25
C LEU A 38 -3.08 2.01 -7.40
N ASP A 39 -3.67 3.17 -7.10
CA ASP A 39 -4.14 4.12 -8.11
C ASP A 39 -3.00 4.63 -9.01
N ASP A 40 -1.85 4.97 -8.43
CA ASP A 40 -0.68 5.40 -9.20
C ASP A 40 -0.13 4.25 -10.07
N LEU A 41 -0.06 3.02 -9.55
CA LEU A 41 0.36 1.85 -10.30
C LEU A 41 -0.58 1.53 -11.47
N GLU A 42 -1.89 1.67 -11.28
CA GLU A 42 -2.88 1.45 -12.34
C GLU A 42 -2.76 2.50 -13.45
N LYS A 43 -2.53 3.77 -13.09
CA LYS A 43 -2.26 4.85 -14.05
C LYS A 43 -1.00 4.58 -14.88
N ASP A 44 0.08 4.15 -14.24
CA ASP A 44 1.32 3.79 -14.93
C ASP A 44 1.08 2.64 -15.92
N LYS A 45 0.34 1.60 -15.51
CA LYS A 45 -0.02 0.46 -16.37
C LYS A 45 -0.95 0.87 -17.53
N ALA A 46 -1.94 1.72 -17.27
CA ALA A 46 -2.83 2.23 -18.30
C ALA A 46 -2.05 3.03 -19.34
N THR A 47 -1.18 3.94 -18.91
CA THR A 47 -0.31 4.73 -19.80
C THR A 47 0.62 3.82 -20.62
N ALA A 48 1.24 2.83 -20.01
CA ALA A 48 2.09 1.86 -20.73
C ALA A 48 1.31 1.02 -21.75
N ALA A 49 0.08 0.65 -21.44
CA ALA A 49 -0.80 -0.07 -22.37
C ALA A 49 -1.19 0.81 -23.55
N GLU A 50 -1.57 2.07 -23.31
CA GLU A 50 -1.89 3.05 -24.36
C GLU A 50 -0.72 3.25 -25.32
N LEU A 51 0.50 3.45 -24.79
CA LEU A 51 1.73 3.58 -25.60
C LEU A 51 2.02 2.37 -26.49
N THR A 52 1.54 1.18 -26.09
CA THR A 52 1.70 -0.07 -26.85
C THR A 52 0.46 -0.46 -27.67
N GLY A 53 -0.55 0.42 -27.73
CA GLY A 53 -1.81 0.18 -28.46
C GLY A 53 -2.68 -0.92 -27.84
N LYS A 54 -2.54 -1.20 -26.54
CA LYS A 54 -3.32 -2.21 -25.82
C LYS A 54 -4.35 -1.55 -24.93
N ALA A 55 -5.49 -2.21 -24.74
CA ALA A 55 -6.47 -1.81 -23.73
C ALA A 55 -6.01 -2.23 -22.33
N TYR A 56 -6.25 -1.39 -21.33
CA TYR A 56 -6.06 -1.70 -19.91
C TYR A 56 -7.41 -1.56 -19.19
N THR A 57 -7.74 -2.54 -18.38
CA THR A 57 -8.92 -2.49 -17.50
C THR A 57 -8.44 -2.30 -16.08
N ASN A 58 -8.89 -1.25 -15.44
CA ASN A 58 -8.55 -0.96 -14.04
C ASN A 58 -9.17 -2.01 -13.11
N ILE A 59 -8.47 -2.36 -12.06
CA ILE A 59 -8.92 -3.23 -10.98
C ILE A 59 -10.01 -2.52 -10.17
N ILE A 60 -9.78 -1.22 -9.91
CA ILE A 60 -10.70 -0.38 -9.13
C ILE A 60 -11.67 0.33 -10.08
N ASP A 61 -12.97 0.16 -9.85
CA ASP A 61 -14.02 0.86 -10.60
C ASP A 61 -13.87 2.37 -10.49
N LYS A 62 -14.25 3.07 -11.55
CA LYS A 62 -14.02 4.51 -11.74
C LYS A 62 -14.46 5.36 -10.54
N GLU A 63 -15.58 5.03 -9.92
CA GLU A 63 -16.14 5.80 -8.80
C GLU A 63 -15.31 5.65 -7.51
N TYR A 64 -14.56 4.52 -7.36
CA TYR A 64 -13.72 4.22 -6.21
C TYR A 64 -12.23 4.53 -6.43
N GLN A 65 -11.85 5.04 -7.61
CA GLN A 65 -10.47 5.47 -7.88
C GLN A 65 -10.10 6.66 -6.99
N TRP A 66 -8.86 6.69 -6.53
CA TRP A 66 -8.31 7.75 -5.68
C TRP A 66 -8.59 9.16 -6.23
N SER A 67 -8.44 9.35 -7.53
CA SER A 67 -8.68 10.61 -8.22
C SER A 67 -10.16 11.07 -8.23
N LYS A 68 -11.09 10.25 -7.74
CA LYS A 68 -12.52 10.59 -7.70
C LYS A 68 -12.99 10.99 -6.31
N TRP A 69 -12.62 10.21 -5.29
CA TRP A 69 -13.10 10.44 -3.93
C TRP A 69 -12.06 11.07 -3.01
N ALA A 70 -10.78 10.67 -3.16
CA ALA A 70 -9.72 11.10 -2.27
C ALA A 70 -9.07 12.42 -2.72
N ALA A 71 -8.68 12.52 -3.99
CA ALA A 71 -7.98 13.68 -4.50
C ALA A 71 -8.50 14.08 -5.90
N PRO A 72 -9.78 14.50 -6.03
CA PRO A 72 -10.28 15.03 -7.28
C PRO A 72 -9.47 16.26 -7.69
N LYS A 73 -9.11 16.34 -8.98
CA LYS A 73 -8.28 17.43 -9.51
C LYS A 73 -9.11 18.37 -10.35
N ILE A 74 -8.79 19.66 -10.30
CA ILE A 74 -9.37 20.67 -11.16
C ILE A 74 -8.99 20.36 -12.60
N SER A 75 -10.00 20.12 -13.44
CA SER A 75 -9.84 19.74 -14.85
C SER A 75 -9.90 20.92 -15.82
N SER A 76 -10.32 22.11 -15.35
CA SER A 76 -10.44 23.31 -16.20
C SER A 76 -10.17 24.59 -15.41
N PRO A 77 -9.40 25.55 -15.98
CA PRO A 77 -9.09 26.83 -15.32
C PRO A 77 -10.28 27.80 -15.21
N LEU A 78 -11.47 27.46 -15.75
CA LEU A 78 -12.67 28.31 -15.72
C LEU A 78 -13.20 28.61 -14.31
N GLY A 79 -12.69 27.91 -13.28
CA GLY A 79 -13.09 28.09 -11.87
C GLY A 79 -12.08 28.84 -11.00
N GLY A 80 -11.04 29.46 -11.55
CA GLY A 80 -10.05 30.26 -10.79
C GLY A 80 -8.98 29.45 -10.05
N GLY A 81 -8.99 28.11 -10.12
CA GLY A 81 -8.00 27.23 -9.52
C GLY A 81 -6.88 26.86 -10.50
N ARG A 82 -5.71 26.50 -9.95
CA ARG A 82 -4.60 25.98 -10.76
C ARG A 82 -4.96 24.58 -11.29
N GLU A 83 -4.89 24.36 -12.61
CA GLU A 83 -5.13 23.04 -13.21
C GLU A 83 -4.26 21.96 -12.54
N GLY A 84 -4.87 20.82 -12.22
CA GLY A 84 -4.22 19.72 -11.51
C GLY A 84 -4.11 19.89 -9.99
N ALA A 85 -4.54 21.02 -9.41
CA ALA A 85 -4.69 21.17 -7.96
C ALA A 85 -5.90 20.39 -7.42
N LEU A 86 -5.91 20.12 -6.11
CA LEU A 86 -7.06 19.51 -5.45
C LEU A 86 -8.31 20.39 -5.63
N ASP A 87 -9.39 19.78 -6.08
CA ASP A 87 -10.69 20.44 -6.15
C ASP A 87 -11.40 20.33 -4.80
N HIS A 88 -11.28 21.37 -4.01
CA HIS A 88 -11.90 21.46 -2.69
C HIS A 88 -13.43 21.48 -2.70
N HIS A 89 -14.06 21.77 -3.85
CA HIS A 89 -15.53 21.79 -3.95
C HIS A 89 -16.11 20.38 -4.14
N THR A 90 -15.34 19.48 -4.76
CA THR A 90 -15.76 18.10 -5.02
C THR A 90 -15.10 17.09 -4.10
N ALA A 91 -14.05 17.47 -3.37
CA ALA A 91 -13.37 16.61 -2.41
C ALA A 91 -14.26 16.33 -1.20
N LEU A 92 -14.51 15.06 -0.91
CA LEU A 92 -15.27 14.64 0.27
C LEU A 92 -14.52 15.04 1.54
N THR A 93 -15.27 15.47 2.59
CA THR A 93 -14.74 15.84 3.89
C THR A 93 -15.77 15.58 4.99
N GLY A 94 -15.37 15.63 6.26
CA GLY A 94 -16.28 15.43 7.38
C GLY A 94 -17.04 14.11 7.30
N ASP A 95 -18.30 14.13 7.68
CA ASP A 95 -19.16 12.93 7.74
C ASP A 95 -19.33 12.28 6.36
N ASP A 96 -19.45 13.06 5.29
CA ASP A 96 -19.58 12.54 3.92
C ASP A 96 -18.38 11.67 3.52
N LEU A 97 -17.16 12.05 3.93
CA LEU A 97 -15.96 11.26 3.68
C LEU A 97 -15.95 9.98 4.52
N SER A 98 -16.28 10.09 5.81
CA SER A 98 -16.36 8.93 6.70
C SER A 98 -17.40 7.93 6.24
N ASP A 99 -18.58 8.40 5.85
CA ASP A 99 -19.65 7.55 5.31
C ASP A 99 -19.25 6.90 3.99
N PHE A 100 -18.63 7.65 3.08
CA PHE A 100 -18.14 7.07 1.83
C PHE A 100 -17.15 5.93 2.10
N VAL A 101 -16.18 6.15 2.98
CA VAL A 101 -15.17 5.12 3.29
C VAL A 101 -15.80 3.91 3.97
N ASN A 102 -16.64 4.12 4.99
CA ASN A 102 -17.18 3.03 5.81
C ASN A 102 -18.33 2.26 5.14
N ILE A 103 -19.19 2.97 4.39
CA ILE A 103 -20.43 2.39 3.86
C ILE A 103 -20.30 1.98 2.39
N LYS A 104 -19.43 2.65 1.61
CA LYS A 104 -19.25 2.38 0.18
C LYS A 104 -17.91 1.72 -0.13
N LEU A 105 -16.79 2.39 0.16
CA LEU A 105 -15.45 1.97 -0.28
C LEU A 105 -15.01 0.64 0.35
N PHE A 106 -15.05 0.51 1.69
CA PHE A 106 -14.64 -0.73 2.36
C PHE A 106 -15.52 -1.92 2.01
N PRO A 107 -16.87 -1.82 1.99
CA PRO A 107 -17.71 -2.90 1.50
C PRO A 107 -17.46 -3.27 0.04
N TYR A 108 -17.19 -2.31 -0.84
CA TYR A 108 -16.80 -2.55 -2.23
C TYR A 108 -15.51 -3.37 -2.32
N LEU A 109 -14.44 -2.94 -1.61
CA LEU A 109 -13.15 -3.63 -1.63
C LEU A 109 -13.23 -5.05 -1.01
N LYS A 110 -14.04 -5.24 0.03
CA LYS A 110 -14.27 -6.57 0.64
C LYS A 110 -14.90 -7.57 -0.33
N LYS A 111 -15.78 -7.13 -1.21
CA LYS A 111 -16.42 -8.01 -2.20
C LYS A 111 -15.43 -8.67 -3.15
N PHE A 112 -14.28 -8.06 -3.40
CA PHE A 112 -13.24 -8.60 -4.26
C PHE A 112 -12.80 -10.01 -3.86
N LYS A 113 -12.82 -10.35 -2.57
CA LYS A 113 -12.51 -11.71 -2.09
C LYS A 113 -13.51 -12.76 -2.59
N ALA A 114 -14.79 -12.39 -2.63
CA ALA A 114 -15.86 -13.28 -3.08
C ALA A 114 -15.97 -13.35 -4.61
N ASP A 115 -15.69 -12.23 -5.29
CA ASP A 115 -15.88 -12.09 -6.73
C ASP A 115 -14.64 -12.53 -7.53
N ALA A 116 -13.50 -12.75 -6.88
CA ALA A 116 -12.25 -13.13 -7.52
C ALA A 116 -12.31 -14.54 -8.13
N VAL A 117 -11.75 -14.68 -9.32
CA VAL A 117 -11.72 -15.96 -10.06
C VAL A 117 -10.81 -16.99 -9.35
N SER A 118 -9.79 -16.54 -8.62
CA SER A 118 -8.82 -17.39 -7.94
C SER A 118 -8.13 -16.63 -6.81
N ALA A 119 -7.66 -17.36 -5.80
CA ALA A 119 -6.91 -16.79 -4.67
C ALA A 119 -5.54 -16.18 -5.08
N ASP A 120 -5.06 -16.47 -6.28
CA ASP A 120 -3.79 -15.95 -6.79
C ASP A 120 -3.95 -14.57 -7.47
N THR A 121 -5.18 -14.07 -7.59
CA THR A 121 -5.46 -12.78 -8.22
C THR A 121 -5.22 -11.63 -7.25
N ILE A 122 -4.89 -10.45 -7.78
CA ILE A 122 -4.70 -9.25 -6.97
C ILE A 122 -6.03 -8.79 -6.35
N GLU A 123 -7.14 -9.00 -7.04
CA GLU A 123 -8.49 -8.72 -6.55
C GLU A 123 -8.77 -9.52 -5.28
N TYR A 124 -8.48 -10.82 -5.28
CA TYR A 124 -8.62 -11.64 -4.07
C TYR A 124 -7.79 -11.11 -2.91
N LYS A 125 -6.53 -10.73 -3.16
CA LYS A 125 -5.64 -10.17 -2.13
C LYS A 125 -6.15 -8.86 -1.56
N ILE A 126 -6.64 -7.96 -2.42
CA ILE A 126 -7.28 -6.72 -1.98
C ILE A 126 -8.48 -7.03 -1.08
N GLY A 127 -9.37 -7.92 -1.51
CA GLY A 127 -10.54 -8.31 -0.74
C GLY A 127 -10.19 -8.96 0.59
N GLU A 128 -9.12 -9.74 0.65
CA GLU A 128 -8.62 -10.38 1.86
C GLU A 128 -8.08 -9.33 2.86
N ILE A 129 -7.25 -8.40 2.40
CA ILE A 129 -6.73 -7.28 3.19
C ILE A 129 -7.88 -6.46 3.79
N PHE A 130 -8.82 -6.01 2.96
CA PHE A 130 -9.92 -5.17 3.43
C PHE A 130 -10.99 -5.93 4.24
N SER A 131 -10.99 -7.26 4.23
CA SER A 131 -11.82 -8.06 5.13
C SER A 131 -11.36 -7.97 6.59
N GLU A 132 -10.06 -7.81 6.82
CA GLU A 132 -9.46 -7.68 8.15
C GLU A 132 -9.38 -6.22 8.64
N LEU A 133 -9.30 -5.27 7.70
CA LEU A 133 -9.16 -3.85 8.00
C LEU A 133 -10.48 -3.20 8.41
N LYS A 134 -10.34 -2.18 9.29
CA LYS A 134 -11.41 -1.25 9.66
C LYS A 134 -10.88 0.17 9.64
N ASN A 135 -11.66 1.10 9.13
CA ASN A 135 -11.37 2.49 9.36
C ASN A 135 -11.64 2.82 10.84
N ARG A 136 -10.59 3.22 11.56
CA ARG A 136 -10.67 3.63 12.97
C ARG A 136 -10.73 5.13 13.14
N ILE A 137 -10.38 5.89 12.10
CA ILE A 137 -10.39 7.35 12.12
C ILE A 137 -11.85 7.81 12.25
N GLN A 138 -12.20 8.37 13.40
CA GLN A 138 -13.57 8.81 13.68
C GLN A 138 -13.89 10.16 13.06
N SER A 139 -12.91 11.08 13.05
CA SER A 139 -13.09 12.38 12.45
C SER A 139 -12.85 12.35 10.94
N GLY A 140 -13.89 12.60 10.15
CA GLY A 140 -13.75 12.74 8.69
C GLY A 140 -12.87 13.93 8.29
N TYR A 141 -12.68 14.93 9.15
CA TYR A 141 -11.71 16.01 8.94
C TYR A 141 -10.27 15.51 9.13
N ASN A 142 -10.00 14.71 10.18
CA ASN A 142 -8.68 14.10 10.36
C ASN A 142 -8.37 13.14 9.22
N LEU A 143 -9.35 12.33 8.79
CA LEU A 143 -9.21 11.46 7.63
C LEU A 143 -8.87 12.26 6.36
N ARG A 144 -9.52 13.40 6.14
CA ARG A 144 -9.22 14.32 5.02
C ARG A 144 -7.78 14.82 5.08
N GLU A 145 -7.31 15.23 6.26
CA GLU A 145 -5.93 15.69 6.43
C GLU A 145 -4.92 14.56 6.16
N VAL A 146 -5.16 13.35 6.66
CA VAL A 146 -4.31 12.17 6.36
C VAL A 146 -4.24 11.91 4.85
N ILE A 147 -5.39 11.91 4.17
CA ILE A 147 -5.46 11.72 2.71
C ILE A 147 -4.68 12.82 1.98
N ASN A 148 -4.81 14.08 2.39
CA ASN A 148 -4.07 15.19 1.77
C ASN A 148 -2.56 15.02 1.90
N ARG A 149 -2.07 14.59 3.08
CA ARG A 149 -0.63 14.32 3.31
C ARG A 149 -0.13 13.17 2.45
N ILE A 150 -0.94 12.13 2.29
CA ILE A 150 -0.58 10.97 1.46
C ILE A 150 -0.65 11.31 -0.03
N ASP A 151 -1.60 12.15 -0.48
CA ASP A 151 -1.68 12.57 -1.88
C ASP A 151 -0.47 13.40 -2.34
N GLU A 152 0.22 14.08 -1.42
CA GLU A 152 1.47 14.80 -1.69
C GLU A 152 2.65 13.85 -2.00
N LEU A 153 2.57 12.58 -1.57
CA LEU A 153 3.62 11.60 -1.80
C LEU A 153 3.68 11.16 -3.27
N ARG A 154 4.91 10.98 -3.75
CA ARG A 154 5.17 10.51 -5.12
C ARG A 154 5.97 9.20 -5.06
N PHE A 155 5.56 8.23 -5.87
CA PHE A 155 6.17 6.90 -5.94
C PHE A 155 6.59 6.57 -7.38
N ARG A 156 7.14 7.53 -8.10
CA ARG A 156 7.44 7.39 -9.53
C ARG A 156 8.78 6.70 -9.78
N THR A 157 9.78 7.03 -8.98
CA THR A 157 11.13 6.49 -9.15
C THR A 157 11.40 5.32 -8.21
N HIS A 158 12.34 4.46 -8.59
CA HIS A 158 12.79 3.36 -7.73
C HIS A 158 13.39 3.88 -6.41
N ALA A 159 14.08 5.02 -6.45
CA ALA A 159 14.66 5.64 -5.28
C ALA A 159 13.58 6.14 -4.29
N GLU A 160 12.51 6.78 -4.79
CA GLU A 160 11.38 7.21 -3.95
C GLU A 160 10.68 6.03 -3.28
N LYS A 161 10.45 4.94 -4.03
CA LYS A 161 9.87 3.71 -3.49
C LYS A 161 10.75 3.09 -2.40
N HIS A 162 12.05 3.09 -2.61
CA HIS A 162 13.02 2.57 -1.66
C HIS A 162 13.10 3.41 -0.37
N GLU A 163 13.17 4.75 -0.50
CA GLU A 163 13.14 5.68 0.63
C GLU A 163 11.88 5.49 1.47
N MET A 164 10.71 5.41 0.83
CA MET A 164 9.43 5.14 1.50
C MET A 164 9.46 3.82 2.27
N SER A 165 9.95 2.74 1.65
CA SER A 165 10.03 1.42 2.27
C SER A 165 10.90 1.45 3.53
N HIS A 166 12.05 2.12 3.49
CA HIS A 166 12.91 2.26 4.65
C HIS A 166 12.25 3.02 5.80
N LEU A 167 11.62 4.14 5.51
CA LEU A 167 10.94 4.93 6.53
C LEU A 167 9.75 4.20 7.15
N TYR A 168 9.05 3.42 6.33
CA TYR A 168 7.96 2.60 6.80
C TYR A 168 8.45 1.44 7.69
N GLU A 169 9.56 0.82 7.32
CA GLU A 169 10.24 -0.19 8.15
C GLU A 169 10.72 0.38 9.48
N ASP A 170 11.30 1.59 9.46
CA ASP A 170 11.74 2.27 10.68
C ASP A 170 10.55 2.62 11.58
N LYS A 171 9.41 2.99 11.01
CA LYS A 171 8.18 3.19 11.76
C LYS A 171 7.71 1.90 12.44
N ILE A 172 7.68 0.79 11.73
CA ILE A 172 7.31 -0.53 12.28
C ILE A 172 8.30 -0.97 13.36
N LYS A 173 9.60 -0.75 13.15
CA LYS A 173 10.66 -1.07 14.11
C LYS A 173 10.52 -0.26 15.41
N ASN A 174 10.20 1.02 15.30
CA ASN A 174 10.06 1.91 16.46
C ASN A 174 8.80 1.61 17.28
N MET A 175 7.74 1.06 16.66
CA MET A 175 6.60 0.52 17.39
C MET A 175 7.00 -0.59 18.37
N GLY A 176 8.07 -1.33 18.08
CA GLY A 176 8.61 -2.37 18.96
C GLY A 176 9.13 -1.87 20.29
N ASN A 177 9.51 -0.60 20.34
CA ASN A 177 9.99 0.03 21.58
C ASN A 177 8.84 0.56 22.45
N ALA A 178 7.65 0.72 21.93
CA ALA A 178 6.47 1.27 22.63
C ALA A 178 5.59 0.21 23.31
N GLY A 179 5.88 -1.09 23.18
CA GLY A 179 5.12 -2.15 23.83
C GLY A 179 5.49 -3.57 23.37
N ARG A 180 4.98 -4.57 24.08
CA ARG A 180 5.33 -6.01 23.95
C ARG A 180 5.21 -6.64 22.55
N ASN A 181 4.71 -5.94 21.54
CA ASN A 181 4.28 -6.52 20.25
C ASN A 181 4.97 -5.98 19.00
N GLY A 182 5.71 -4.89 19.04
CA GLY A 182 6.21 -4.26 17.82
C GLY A 182 7.48 -4.87 17.23
N GLY A 183 8.41 -5.30 18.08
CA GLY A 183 9.65 -5.96 17.64
C GLY A 183 9.45 -7.34 17.00
N GLU A 184 8.26 -7.91 17.11
CA GLU A 184 7.94 -9.23 16.57
C GLU A 184 7.87 -9.27 15.03
N TYR A 185 7.79 -8.11 14.36
CA TYR A 185 7.60 -8.04 12.91
C TYR A 185 8.86 -7.65 12.12
N TYR A 186 9.95 -7.32 12.82
CA TYR A 186 11.11 -6.75 12.17
C TYR A 186 12.36 -7.59 12.34
N THR A 187 12.89 -8.10 11.24
CA THR A 187 14.24 -8.66 11.17
C THR A 187 15.16 -7.66 10.46
N PRO A 188 16.34 -7.32 11.02
CA PRO A 188 17.24 -6.33 10.44
C PRO A 188 17.63 -6.66 8.99
N ARG A 189 17.46 -5.72 8.07
CA ARG A 189 17.75 -5.91 6.64
C ARG A 189 19.18 -6.40 6.35
N PRO A 190 20.24 -5.92 7.02
CA PRO A 190 21.59 -6.46 6.78
C PRO A 190 21.69 -7.96 7.05
N LEU A 191 20.98 -8.47 8.08
CA LEU A 191 20.94 -9.89 8.39
C LEU A 191 20.20 -10.67 7.30
N ILE A 192 19.02 -10.18 6.88
CA ILE A 192 18.24 -10.79 5.79
C ILE A 192 19.08 -10.86 4.52
N LYS A 193 19.72 -9.75 4.12
CA LYS A 193 20.62 -9.69 2.95
C LYS A 193 21.74 -10.72 3.00
N THR A 194 22.35 -10.87 4.18
CA THR A 194 23.42 -11.83 4.37
C THR A 194 22.90 -13.25 4.18
N ILE A 195 21.76 -13.60 4.81
CA ILE A 195 21.15 -14.92 4.69
C ILE A 195 20.78 -15.23 3.23
N VAL A 196 20.11 -14.30 2.55
CA VAL A 196 19.72 -14.49 1.14
C VAL A 196 20.95 -14.70 0.23
N LYS A 197 22.03 -13.95 0.45
CA LYS A 197 23.28 -14.12 -0.30
C LYS A 197 23.96 -15.45 -0.04
N VAL A 198 23.92 -15.94 1.20
CA VAL A 198 24.51 -17.25 1.56
C VAL A 198 23.69 -18.40 0.98
N VAL A 199 22.36 -18.29 1.03
CA VAL A 199 21.44 -19.30 0.45
C VAL A 199 21.50 -19.29 -1.08
N ALA A 200 21.74 -18.11 -1.68
CA ALA A 200 21.86 -17.89 -3.12
C ALA A 200 20.73 -18.56 -3.94
N PRO A 201 19.45 -18.20 -3.70
CA PRO A 201 18.34 -18.83 -4.42
C PRO A 201 18.43 -18.54 -5.92
N GLU A 202 17.86 -19.45 -6.73
CA GLU A 202 17.82 -19.36 -8.20
C GLU A 202 16.38 -19.24 -8.72
N ILE A 203 16.22 -18.68 -9.94
CA ILE A 203 14.92 -18.65 -10.61
C ILE A 203 14.41 -20.08 -10.81
N GLY A 204 13.20 -20.36 -10.36
CA GLY A 204 12.59 -21.69 -10.36
C GLY A 204 12.55 -22.33 -8.97
N ASN A 205 13.34 -21.85 -8.01
CA ASN A 205 13.19 -22.26 -6.62
C ASN A 205 11.88 -21.72 -6.03
N LYS A 206 11.31 -22.46 -5.07
CA LYS A 206 10.20 -22.00 -4.25
C LYS A 206 10.73 -21.54 -2.91
N ILE A 207 10.40 -20.33 -2.55
CA ILE A 207 10.81 -19.68 -1.29
C ILE A 207 9.59 -19.57 -0.40
N TYR A 208 9.66 -20.19 0.77
CA TYR A 208 8.57 -20.19 1.74
C TYR A 208 9.02 -19.56 3.05
N ASP A 209 8.22 -18.60 3.53
CA ASP A 209 8.37 -17.99 4.84
C ASP A 209 7.12 -18.29 5.69
N GLY A 210 7.26 -19.10 6.74
CA GLY A 210 6.16 -19.52 7.60
C GLY A 210 5.74 -18.50 8.66
N ALA A 211 6.47 -17.38 8.77
CA ALA A 211 6.23 -16.28 9.70
C ALA A 211 6.59 -14.94 9.03
N VAL A 212 5.90 -14.66 7.93
CA VAL A 212 6.24 -13.60 6.95
C VAL A 212 6.47 -12.23 7.58
N GLY A 213 5.73 -11.89 8.61
CA GLY A 213 5.79 -10.54 9.18
C GLY A 213 5.51 -9.47 8.11
N SER A 214 6.45 -8.54 7.95
CA SER A 214 6.42 -7.51 6.90
C SER A 214 7.01 -7.97 5.56
N ALA A 215 7.04 -9.26 5.30
CA ALA A 215 7.61 -9.90 4.10
C ALA A 215 9.09 -9.58 3.81
N GLY A 216 9.87 -9.21 4.82
CA GLY A 216 11.24 -8.77 4.65
C GLY A 216 12.13 -9.76 3.91
N PHE A 217 12.06 -11.06 4.25
CA PHE A 217 12.81 -12.10 3.57
C PHE A 217 12.36 -12.30 2.12
N LEU A 218 11.06 -12.30 1.87
CA LEU A 218 10.52 -12.50 0.53
C LEU A 218 10.86 -11.32 -0.40
N CYS A 219 10.77 -10.10 0.10
CA CYS A 219 11.16 -8.90 -0.64
C CYS A 219 12.65 -8.90 -1.00
N GLU A 220 13.52 -9.22 -0.03
CA GLU A 220 14.97 -9.25 -0.28
C GLU A 220 15.37 -10.39 -1.24
N ALA A 221 14.71 -11.53 -1.13
CA ALA A 221 14.91 -12.63 -2.07
C ALA A 221 14.41 -12.29 -3.49
N PHE A 222 13.31 -11.53 -3.59
CA PHE A 222 12.84 -10.99 -4.86
C PHE A 222 13.86 -10.05 -5.49
N ASP A 223 14.37 -9.08 -4.73
CA ASP A 223 15.40 -8.14 -5.20
C ASP A 223 16.66 -8.88 -5.63
N TYR A 224 17.12 -9.86 -4.86
CA TYR A 224 18.27 -10.69 -5.21
C TYR A 224 18.06 -11.42 -6.53
N LEU A 225 16.93 -12.10 -6.70
CA LEU A 225 16.61 -12.86 -7.91
C LEU A 225 16.43 -11.96 -9.13
N GLN A 226 15.80 -10.80 -8.96
CA GLN A 226 15.59 -9.83 -10.04
C GLN A 226 16.91 -9.30 -10.63
N HIS A 227 17.93 -9.18 -9.80
CA HIS A 227 19.24 -8.65 -10.20
C HIS A 227 20.31 -9.74 -10.44
N SER A 228 19.99 -11.01 -10.21
CA SER A 228 20.97 -12.11 -10.33
C SER A 228 21.45 -12.36 -11.76
N LYS A 229 20.59 -12.11 -12.76
CA LYS A 229 20.88 -12.25 -14.20
C LYS A 229 19.91 -11.42 -15.03
N LYS A 230 20.15 -11.32 -16.34
CA LYS A 230 19.16 -10.76 -17.27
C LYS A 230 17.98 -11.73 -17.39
N LEU A 231 16.81 -11.32 -16.87
CA LEU A 231 15.60 -12.15 -16.86
C LEU A 231 14.94 -12.20 -18.23
N THR A 232 14.47 -13.40 -18.62
CA THR A 232 13.56 -13.59 -19.74
C THR A 232 12.11 -13.29 -19.30
N THR A 233 11.18 -13.16 -20.25
CA THR A 233 9.74 -13.00 -19.95
C THR A 233 9.20 -14.17 -19.11
N THR A 234 9.69 -15.39 -19.37
CA THR A 234 9.32 -16.58 -18.60
C THR A 234 9.87 -16.53 -17.17
N ASP A 235 11.12 -16.08 -17.00
CA ASP A 235 11.71 -15.89 -15.66
C ASP A 235 10.90 -14.89 -14.84
N VAL A 236 10.51 -13.77 -15.44
CA VAL A 236 9.67 -12.75 -14.79
C VAL A 236 8.31 -13.32 -14.36
N ALA A 237 7.66 -14.08 -15.25
CA ALA A 237 6.39 -14.73 -14.95
C ALA A 237 6.52 -15.76 -13.81
N THR A 238 7.62 -16.52 -13.79
CA THR A 238 7.92 -17.49 -12.73
C THR A 238 8.16 -16.77 -11.39
N LEU A 239 9.00 -15.73 -11.40
CA LEU A 239 9.32 -14.93 -10.24
C LEU A 239 8.06 -14.32 -9.59
N GLN A 240 7.16 -13.77 -10.41
CA GLN A 240 5.95 -13.13 -9.92
C GLN A 240 4.85 -14.08 -9.45
N LYS A 241 4.76 -15.30 -9.99
CA LYS A 241 3.59 -16.17 -9.78
C LYS A 241 3.88 -17.48 -9.06
N LYS A 242 5.15 -17.94 -9.05
CA LYS A 242 5.48 -19.32 -8.64
C LYS A 242 6.66 -19.43 -7.68
N THR A 243 7.19 -18.33 -7.20
CA THR A 243 8.42 -18.31 -6.42
C THR A 243 8.16 -18.11 -4.92
N PHE A 244 7.30 -17.15 -4.55
CA PHE A 244 7.16 -16.71 -3.17
C PHE A 244 5.88 -17.22 -2.55
N TYR A 245 6.02 -17.80 -1.36
CA TYR A 245 4.93 -18.32 -0.54
C TYR A 245 5.17 -17.89 0.89
N GLY A 246 4.12 -17.42 1.55
CA GLY A 246 4.21 -16.98 2.93
C GLY A 246 2.98 -17.31 3.73
N LYS A 247 3.13 -17.33 5.05
CA LYS A 247 2.03 -17.46 5.98
C LYS A 247 2.22 -16.45 7.10
N GLU A 248 1.17 -15.68 7.40
CA GLU A 248 1.11 -14.78 8.52
C GLU A 248 -0.16 -15.03 9.33
N LYS A 249 -0.03 -15.00 10.66
CA LYS A 249 -1.15 -15.22 11.57
C LYS A 249 -1.80 -13.90 12.03
N LYS A 250 -0.99 -12.84 12.12
CA LYS A 250 -1.44 -11.55 12.64
C LYS A 250 -1.93 -10.67 11.50
N SER A 251 -3.15 -10.17 11.61
CA SER A 251 -3.82 -9.38 10.57
C SER A 251 -3.01 -8.16 10.15
N LEU A 252 -2.45 -7.40 11.11
CA LEU A 252 -1.65 -6.21 10.77
C LEU A 252 -0.40 -6.56 9.97
N ALA A 253 0.37 -7.56 10.40
CA ALA A 253 1.58 -7.98 9.69
C ALA A 253 1.25 -8.50 8.29
N TYR A 254 0.14 -9.22 8.14
CA TYR A 254 -0.38 -9.69 6.86
C TYR A 254 -0.76 -8.55 5.90
N ILE A 255 -1.29 -7.44 6.44
CA ILE A 255 -1.63 -6.25 5.64
C ILE A 255 -0.38 -5.52 5.13
N ILE A 256 0.68 -5.52 5.94
CA ILE A 256 1.94 -4.85 5.62
C ILE A 256 2.79 -5.66 4.64
N GLY A 257 2.82 -6.97 4.77
CA GLY A 257 3.59 -7.91 3.94
C GLY A 257 2.89 -8.28 2.65
#